data_04eced054fe86fe1521c0bfa454c9d52
#
_entry.id   04eced054fe86fe1521c0bfa454c9d52
#
_cell.length_a   1.000
_cell.length_b   1.000
_cell.length_c   1.000
_cell.angle_alpha   90.00
_cell.angle_beta   90.00
_cell.angle_gamma   90.00
#
_symmetry.space_group_name_H-M   'P 1'
#
loop_
_entity.id
_entity.type
_entity.pdbx_description
1 polymer ?
#
loop_
_entity_poly.entity_id
_entity_poly.type
_entity_poly.pdbx_seq_one_letter_code
_entity_poly.pdbx_strand_id
1 'polypeptide(L)'
;MAKQPPPAAFAGLPAGLPLGRGVTCPGPEHAFVGTSLQSFRQLAASAPGVRLVPVWRRIFSDALTPVLAYRCLVAADDIRTPSFLLESVSTSGTVGRYSFVGARPCVEVSATANAELKAAVTPHLPGAGQTFAGGWVGYGGYDTVRYTESKKLPFESAPTDDRHFADLHFGLYRDVIVFDHVGKMAYVVHWADVTEFGGDVDAAHSAALGSLAELAGVVSRATPLSPLTPGAVDLDVDAPASRAVNPSNMTKPEFLEGVRRCKEHIVEGDAFQIVLSQRFERRSASDPFSVYRALRIINPSPYMIYMQSDDVVLVASSPEILCRVVDRTLTNRPLAGTRRRGKDAAEDEALAAELLADEKDRAEHVMLVDLGRNDVGRVAAYGTVKPLRLMEVERFSHVMHLSSTVVGELRPEFSSWDALRSTLPAGTVSGAPKVRAMQIIDDLEPTRRGPYGGGVGWISFHDDMNIALALRTMVLPAQPVADPDSGVPHWVYYLQAGAGIVADSDPDAEFVETVNKAMALGRAIDLAEEAF
;
A
#
# COMPACT_ATOMS: atom_id res chain seq x y z
N MET A 1 -16.01 -6.32 31.63
CA MET A 1 -14.67 -6.76 31.25
C MET A 1 -13.86 -5.52 30.92
N ALA A 2 -12.81 -5.24 31.66
CA ALA A 2 -11.95 -4.08 31.43
C ALA A 2 -11.33 -4.20 30.04
N LYS A 3 -11.44 -3.14 29.21
CA LYS A 3 -10.79 -3.05 27.91
C LYS A 3 -9.27 -3.18 28.12
N GLN A 4 -8.65 -4.19 27.52
CA GLN A 4 -7.17 -4.20 27.45
C GLN A 4 -6.72 -2.99 26.62
N PRO A 5 -5.68 -2.28 27.03
CA PRO A 5 -5.12 -1.20 26.21
C PRO A 5 -4.66 -1.75 24.85
N PRO A 6 -4.71 -0.93 23.79
CA PRO A 6 -4.20 -1.33 22.48
C PRO A 6 -2.71 -1.70 22.58
N PRO A 7 -2.24 -2.64 21.74
CA PRO A 7 -0.83 -3.01 21.69
C PRO A 7 0.05 -1.81 21.37
N ALA A 8 1.29 -1.83 21.82
CA ALA A 8 2.21 -0.70 21.72
C ALA A 8 2.39 -0.15 20.29
N ALA A 9 2.35 -1.01 19.27
CA ALA A 9 2.46 -0.60 17.87
C ALA A 9 1.38 0.39 17.39
N PHE A 10 0.21 0.39 18.06
CA PHE A 10 -0.91 1.28 17.72
C PHE A 10 -1.25 2.25 18.86
N ALA A 11 -0.57 2.16 20.01
CA ALA A 11 -0.91 2.94 21.20
C ALA A 11 -0.62 4.45 21.07
N GLY A 12 0.28 4.83 20.18
CA GLY A 12 0.60 6.23 19.88
C GLY A 12 -0.07 6.75 18.60
N LEU A 13 -0.80 5.89 17.88
CA LEU A 13 -1.52 6.32 16.69
C LEU A 13 -2.81 7.05 17.13
N PRO A 14 -3.19 8.14 16.45
CA PRO A 14 -4.33 8.93 16.87
C PRO A 14 -5.61 8.09 16.89
N ALA A 15 -6.25 8.00 18.04
CA ALA A 15 -7.63 7.54 18.14
C ALA A 15 -8.52 8.62 17.50
N GLY A 16 -9.44 8.20 16.63
CA GLY A 16 -10.38 9.12 16.01
C GLY A 16 -11.08 9.97 17.06
N LEU A 17 -10.95 11.29 16.96
CA LEU A 17 -11.77 12.20 17.75
C LEU A 17 -13.22 12.13 17.22
N PRO A 18 -14.25 12.24 18.08
CA PRO A 18 -15.62 12.26 17.62
C PRO A 18 -15.81 13.46 16.70
N LEU A 19 -16.12 13.18 15.42
CA LEU A 19 -16.51 14.20 14.46
C LEU A 19 -17.81 14.83 14.95
N GLY A 20 -17.79 16.13 15.18
CA GLY A 20 -19.00 16.89 15.46
C GLY A 20 -20.03 16.66 14.35
N ARG A 21 -21.18 16.08 14.68
CA ARG A 21 -22.29 15.89 13.74
C ARG A 21 -22.72 17.26 13.22
N GLY A 22 -22.57 17.50 11.94
CA GLY A 22 -23.21 18.65 11.32
C GLY A 22 -22.48 19.38 10.19
N VAL A 23 -21.29 18.97 9.77
CA VAL A 23 -20.66 19.58 8.60
C VAL A 23 -20.94 18.70 7.39
N THR A 24 -21.94 19.09 6.58
CA THR A 24 -22.12 18.53 5.24
C THR A 24 -20.92 18.95 4.40
N CYS A 25 -20.11 17.97 3.99
CA CYS A 25 -19.02 18.21 3.06
C CYS A 25 -19.57 18.80 1.75
N PRO A 26 -19.04 19.92 1.26
CA PRO A 26 -19.28 20.33 -0.11
C PRO A 26 -18.78 19.22 -1.04
N GLY A 27 -19.48 19.00 -2.14
CA GLY A 27 -19.10 18.00 -3.14
C GLY A 27 -17.68 18.21 -3.69
N PRO A 28 -17.13 17.27 -4.47
CA PRO A 28 -15.73 17.26 -4.92
C PRO A 28 -15.30 18.54 -5.67
N GLU A 29 -16.24 19.36 -6.15
CA GLU A 29 -15.98 20.65 -6.76
C GLU A 29 -15.59 21.75 -5.76
N HIS A 30 -15.83 21.55 -4.47
CA HIS A 30 -15.59 22.52 -3.40
C HIS A 30 -14.46 22.11 -2.43
N ALA A 31 -13.81 20.98 -2.64
CA ALA A 31 -12.75 20.46 -1.76
C ALA A 31 -11.51 21.36 -1.66
N PHE A 32 -11.40 22.35 -2.53
CA PHE A 32 -10.26 23.25 -2.64
C PHE A 32 -10.67 24.73 -2.61
N VAL A 33 -11.42 25.13 -1.60
CA VAL A 33 -11.79 26.52 -1.36
C VAL A 33 -11.06 27.01 -0.11
N GLY A 34 -9.79 27.37 -0.23
CA GLY A 34 -9.06 27.69 0.99
C GLY A 34 -7.83 28.57 0.85
N THR A 35 -7.66 29.22 -0.31
CA THR A 35 -6.49 30.12 -0.51
C THR A 35 -6.74 31.58 -0.10
N SER A 36 -7.97 32.04 -0.03
CA SER A 36 -8.25 33.39 0.45
C SER A 36 -8.17 33.44 1.99
N LEU A 37 -7.70 34.55 2.54
CA LEU A 37 -7.67 34.78 3.98
C LEU A 37 -9.06 34.58 4.63
N GLN A 38 -10.12 35.05 3.95
CA GLN A 38 -11.49 34.88 4.43
C GLN A 38 -11.89 33.40 4.52
N SER A 39 -11.62 32.61 3.47
CA SER A 39 -11.89 31.16 3.47
C SER A 39 -11.04 30.43 4.52
N PHE A 40 -9.78 30.82 4.68
CA PHE A 40 -8.89 30.24 5.69
C PHE A 40 -9.40 30.50 7.11
N ARG A 41 -9.82 31.75 7.43
CA ARG A 41 -10.45 32.08 8.71
C ARG A 41 -11.74 31.31 8.95
N GLN A 42 -12.57 31.12 7.92
CA GLN A 42 -13.81 30.33 8.02
C GLN A 42 -13.51 28.87 8.33
N LEU A 43 -12.51 28.27 7.68
CA LEU A 43 -12.09 26.91 7.95
C LEU A 43 -11.51 26.75 9.35
N ALA A 44 -10.64 27.67 9.78
CA ALA A 44 -10.07 27.67 11.14
C ALA A 44 -11.14 27.78 12.23
N ALA A 45 -12.24 28.48 11.94
CA ALA A 45 -13.37 28.67 12.85
C ALA A 45 -14.50 27.62 12.67
N SER A 46 -14.39 26.68 11.72
CA SER A 46 -15.49 25.79 11.33
C SER A 46 -15.90 24.79 12.42
N ALA A 47 -14.97 24.42 13.29
CA ALA A 47 -15.24 23.59 14.46
C ALA A 47 -14.24 23.87 15.58
N PRO A 48 -14.62 23.67 16.86
CA PRO A 48 -13.69 23.75 17.99
C PRO A 48 -12.54 22.78 17.81
N GLY A 49 -11.29 23.27 17.91
CA GLY A 49 -10.09 22.44 17.85
C GLY A 49 -9.53 22.20 16.44
N VAL A 50 -10.05 22.85 15.41
CA VAL A 50 -9.41 22.86 14.08
C VAL A 50 -8.01 23.43 14.21
N ARG A 51 -7.01 22.62 13.86
CA ARG A 51 -5.60 22.94 13.98
C ARG A 51 -4.91 23.12 12.64
N LEU A 52 -5.20 22.23 11.67
CA LEU A 52 -4.61 22.30 10.33
C LEU A 52 -5.61 22.85 9.32
N VAL A 53 -5.18 23.80 8.54
CA VAL A 53 -6.02 24.43 7.51
C VAL A 53 -5.28 24.37 6.18
N PRO A 54 -5.88 23.81 5.11
CA PRO A 54 -5.20 23.69 3.84
C PRO A 54 -5.15 25.03 3.09
N VAL A 55 -4.02 25.30 2.47
CA VAL A 55 -3.89 26.23 1.36
C VAL A 55 -3.46 25.45 0.12
N TRP A 56 -3.89 25.88 -1.06
CA TRP A 56 -3.60 25.16 -2.29
C TRP A 56 -3.48 26.08 -3.49
N ARG A 57 -2.74 25.58 -4.49
CA ARG A 57 -2.55 26.23 -5.77
C ARG A 57 -2.75 25.23 -6.90
N ARG A 58 -3.52 25.62 -7.90
CA ARG A 58 -3.69 24.87 -9.14
C ARG A 58 -2.54 25.18 -10.09
N ILE A 59 -1.96 24.13 -10.65
CA ILE A 59 -0.89 24.21 -11.65
C ILE A 59 -1.37 23.48 -12.90
N PHE A 60 -1.17 24.11 -14.04
CA PHE A 60 -1.33 23.50 -15.35
C PHE A 60 0.05 23.40 -16.01
N SER A 61 0.39 22.21 -16.50
CA SER A 61 1.60 21.97 -17.27
C SER A 61 1.46 20.68 -18.07
N ASP A 62 1.63 20.78 -19.38
CA ASP A 62 1.61 19.62 -20.28
C ASP A 62 2.80 18.67 -20.07
N ALA A 63 3.91 19.18 -19.55
CA ALA A 63 5.13 18.42 -19.32
C ALA A 63 5.23 17.81 -17.90
N LEU A 64 4.41 18.26 -16.95
CA LEU A 64 4.50 17.82 -15.57
C LEU A 64 3.78 16.50 -15.36
N THR A 65 4.55 15.44 -15.15
CA THR A 65 4.04 14.10 -14.76
C THR A 65 4.27 13.85 -13.27
N PRO A 66 3.55 12.90 -12.64
CA PRO A 66 3.83 12.50 -11.26
C PRO A 66 5.28 12.07 -11.03
N VAL A 67 5.87 11.34 -11.99
CA VAL A 67 7.29 10.92 -11.96
C VAL A 67 8.23 12.11 -11.97
N LEU A 68 7.98 13.10 -12.83
CA LEU A 68 8.79 14.32 -12.88
C LEU A 68 8.62 15.16 -11.61
N ALA A 69 7.39 15.31 -11.12
CA ALA A 69 7.13 16.00 -9.86
C ALA A 69 7.87 15.36 -8.68
N TYR A 70 7.89 14.02 -8.61
CA TYR A 70 8.66 13.31 -7.60
C TYR A 70 10.15 13.67 -7.69
N ARG A 71 10.75 13.63 -8.88
CA ARG A 71 12.18 13.98 -9.08
C ARG A 71 12.48 15.47 -8.83
N CYS A 72 11.48 16.35 -8.87
CA CYS A 72 11.66 17.73 -8.45
C CYS A 72 11.72 17.87 -6.92
N LEU A 73 11.03 17.01 -6.17
CA LEU A 73 11.02 17.01 -4.70
C LEU A 73 12.21 16.24 -4.12
N VAL A 74 12.62 15.16 -4.79
CA VAL A 74 13.66 14.23 -4.33
C VAL A 74 14.69 14.05 -5.44
N ALA A 75 15.90 14.53 -5.21
CA ALA A 75 17.02 14.39 -6.16
C ALA A 75 17.36 12.91 -6.41
N ALA A 76 17.99 12.61 -7.53
CA ALA A 76 18.30 11.22 -7.91
C ALA A 76 19.29 10.54 -6.96
N ASP A 77 20.16 11.31 -6.34
CA ASP A 77 21.15 10.88 -5.34
C ASP A 77 20.66 10.97 -3.89
N ASP A 78 19.46 11.52 -3.67
CA ASP A 78 18.85 11.61 -2.34
C ASP A 78 18.13 10.30 -1.99
N ILE A 79 18.88 9.36 -1.44
CA ILE A 79 18.39 8.05 -1.02
C ILE A 79 17.84 8.03 0.42
N ARG A 80 17.79 9.17 1.10
CA ARG A 80 17.42 9.25 2.53
C ARG A 80 16.15 10.05 2.80
N THR A 81 15.77 10.96 1.92
CA THR A 81 14.56 11.77 2.13
C THR A 81 13.32 10.89 2.12
N PRO A 82 12.61 10.75 3.25
CA PRO A 82 11.34 10.04 3.30
C PRO A 82 10.34 10.69 2.34
N SER A 83 9.77 9.87 1.46
CA SER A 83 8.98 10.36 0.33
C SER A 83 8.11 9.26 -0.28
N PHE A 84 7.15 9.67 -1.08
CA PHE A 84 6.28 8.74 -1.78
C PHE A 84 5.81 9.25 -3.14
N LEU A 85 5.52 8.31 -4.01
CA LEU A 85 4.72 8.47 -5.22
C LEU A 85 3.68 7.35 -5.24
N LEU A 86 2.41 7.72 -5.17
CA LEU A 86 1.27 6.81 -5.25
C LEU A 86 0.51 7.11 -6.53
N GLU A 87 0.38 6.11 -7.38
CA GLU A 87 -0.36 6.23 -8.64
C GLU A 87 -1.40 5.11 -8.73
N SER A 88 -2.44 5.36 -9.49
CA SER A 88 -3.39 4.32 -9.87
C SER A 88 -3.39 4.25 -11.39
N VAL A 89 -3.01 3.11 -11.93
CA VAL A 89 -3.01 2.87 -13.37
C VAL A 89 -4.07 1.83 -13.69
N SER A 90 -5.10 2.24 -14.41
CA SER A 90 -6.18 1.34 -14.84
C SER A 90 -6.34 1.37 -16.34
N THR A 91 -6.47 0.19 -16.91
CA THR A 91 -6.83 -0.01 -18.31
C THR A 91 -8.31 0.23 -18.59
N SER A 92 -9.17 0.31 -17.56
CA SER A 92 -10.63 0.44 -17.69
C SER A 92 -11.18 1.87 -17.53
N GLY A 93 -10.32 2.87 -17.28
CA GLY A 93 -10.73 4.28 -17.17
C GLY A 93 -11.53 4.66 -15.90
N THR A 94 -11.87 3.71 -15.03
CA THR A 94 -12.68 3.95 -13.81
C THR A 94 -11.89 4.02 -12.52
N VAL A 95 -10.64 3.54 -12.52
CA VAL A 95 -9.70 3.59 -11.40
C VAL A 95 -8.48 4.33 -11.91
N GLY A 96 -7.93 5.28 -11.18
CA GLY A 96 -6.73 5.97 -11.64
C GLY A 96 -6.91 7.46 -11.90
N ARG A 97 -7.94 8.03 -11.28
CA ARG A 97 -8.17 9.47 -11.41
C ARG A 97 -7.05 10.30 -10.81
N TYR A 98 -6.47 9.85 -9.69
CA TYR A 98 -5.52 10.64 -8.92
C TYR A 98 -4.17 9.96 -8.77
N SER A 99 -3.10 10.78 -8.77
CA SER A 99 -1.78 10.41 -8.28
C SER A 99 -1.34 11.41 -7.22
N PHE A 100 -0.53 10.95 -6.25
CA PHE A 100 -0.11 11.73 -5.10
C PHE A 100 1.39 11.66 -4.94
N VAL A 101 2.02 12.81 -4.69
CA VAL A 101 3.46 12.92 -4.49
C VAL A 101 3.73 13.74 -3.23
N GLY A 102 4.61 13.26 -2.38
CA GLY A 102 5.03 13.99 -1.19
C GLY A 102 6.45 13.62 -0.76
N ALA A 103 7.09 14.53 -0.06
CA ALA A 103 8.42 14.34 0.51
C ALA A 103 8.54 15.11 1.83
N ARG A 104 9.49 14.70 2.68
CA ARG A 104 9.83 15.34 3.94
C ARG A 104 8.63 15.44 4.88
N PRO A 105 8.20 14.32 5.47
CA PRO A 105 7.11 14.32 6.46
C PRO A 105 7.50 15.18 7.66
N CYS A 106 6.52 15.84 8.27
CA CYS A 106 6.76 16.64 9.47
C CYS A 106 6.88 15.78 10.75
N VAL A 107 6.36 14.56 10.71
CA VAL A 107 6.44 13.57 11.80
C VAL A 107 6.57 12.19 11.17
N GLU A 108 7.38 11.34 11.80
CA GLU A 108 7.49 9.92 11.46
C GLU A 108 7.19 9.07 12.68
N VAL A 109 6.51 7.94 12.45
CA VAL A 109 6.18 6.94 13.47
C VAL A 109 6.66 5.59 12.97
N SER A 110 7.47 4.91 13.78
CA SER A 110 7.92 3.55 13.48
C SER A 110 7.81 2.66 14.71
N ALA A 111 7.61 1.36 14.49
CA ALA A 111 7.63 0.35 15.54
C ALA A 111 8.40 -0.89 15.08
N THR A 112 9.19 -1.43 16.00
CA THR A 112 9.87 -2.72 15.87
C THR A 112 9.54 -3.58 17.08
N ALA A 113 9.84 -4.88 17.02
CA ALA A 113 9.52 -5.87 18.06
C ALA A 113 9.84 -5.44 19.50
N ASN A 114 10.83 -4.58 19.71
CA ASN A 114 11.32 -4.15 21.01
C ASN A 114 11.41 -2.62 21.16
N ALA A 115 10.82 -1.85 20.24
CA ALA A 115 10.89 -0.39 20.30
C ALA A 115 9.62 0.19 20.94
N GLU A 116 9.81 1.17 21.83
CA GLU A 116 8.74 2.09 22.17
C GLU A 116 8.35 2.89 20.93
N LEU A 117 7.04 3.07 20.73
CA LEU A 117 6.55 3.88 19.63
C LEU A 117 7.10 5.31 19.75
N LYS A 118 7.96 5.71 18.82
CA LYS A 118 8.40 7.10 18.70
C LYS A 118 7.30 7.90 18.04
N ALA A 119 6.25 8.23 18.80
CA ALA A 119 5.13 8.98 18.27
C ALA A 119 4.96 10.30 18.98
N ALA A 120 5.05 11.38 18.25
CA ALA A 120 4.37 12.61 18.61
C ALA A 120 2.99 12.60 17.93
N VAL A 121 1.94 12.41 18.71
CA VAL A 121 0.57 12.39 18.23
C VAL A 121 0.14 13.81 17.86
N THR A 122 -0.34 14.00 16.66
CA THR A 122 -0.97 15.23 16.24
C THR A 122 -2.48 15.03 16.11
N PRO A 123 -3.32 15.88 16.71
CA PRO A 123 -4.77 15.73 16.66
C PRO A 123 -5.32 15.95 15.25
N HIS A 124 -6.42 15.30 14.98
CA HIS A 124 -7.17 15.34 13.75
C HIS A 124 -7.78 16.69 13.40
N LEU A 125 -8.09 16.79 12.13
CA LEU A 125 -8.69 17.96 11.53
C LEU A 125 -9.87 17.60 10.67
N PRO A 126 -11.00 18.29 10.84
CA PRO A 126 -12.09 18.17 9.89
C PRO A 126 -11.74 18.96 8.63
N GLY A 127 -11.88 18.35 7.50
CA GLY A 127 -11.77 18.96 6.20
C GLY A 127 -12.45 18.09 5.16
N ALA A 128 -13.00 18.69 4.13
CA ALA A 128 -13.84 18.02 3.15
C ALA A 128 -13.02 17.39 2.02
N GLY A 129 -13.44 16.21 1.58
CA GLY A 129 -13.04 15.64 0.29
C GLY A 129 -12.68 14.16 0.34
N GLN A 130 -13.20 13.42 -0.62
CA GLN A 130 -12.94 11.97 -0.79
C GLN A 130 -11.55 11.66 -1.37
N THR A 131 -10.64 12.62 -1.41
CA THR A 131 -9.34 12.51 -2.04
C THR A 131 -8.25 12.85 -1.05
N PHE A 132 -7.19 12.05 -1.01
CA PHE A 132 -6.02 12.32 -0.19
C PHE A 132 -5.37 13.64 -0.62
N ALA A 133 -5.21 14.56 0.31
CA ALA A 133 -4.54 15.85 0.09
C ALA A 133 -3.52 16.17 1.20
N GLY A 134 -3.24 15.19 2.07
CA GLY A 134 -2.34 15.25 3.20
C GLY A 134 -2.78 14.29 4.30
N GLY A 135 -1.84 13.88 5.13
CA GLY A 135 -2.05 12.89 6.17
C GLY A 135 -0.87 11.93 6.28
N TRP A 136 -1.14 10.76 6.80
CA TRP A 136 -0.16 9.70 6.99
C TRP A 136 0.01 8.87 5.72
N VAL A 137 1.25 8.63 5.33
CA VAL A 137 1.61 7.67 4.27
C VAL A 137 2.66 6.72 4.82
N GLY A 138 2.46 5.43 4.59
CA GLY A 138 3.37 4.43 5.14
C GLY A 138 2.89 3.01 4.94
N TYR A 139 3.43 2.10 5.74
CA TYR A 139 3.07 0.70 5.73
C TYR A 139 2.92 0.12 7.13
N GLY A 140 2.08 -0.91 7.26
CA GLY A 140 2.06 -1.87 8.35
C GLY A 140 2.40 -3.24 7.81
N GLY A 141 3.49 -3.85 8.28
CA GLY A 141 3.94 -5.15 7.83
C GLY A 141 3.04 -6.30 8.31
N TYR A 142 3.28 -7.49 7.76
CA TYR A 142 2.59 -8.74 8.14
C TYR A 142 2.72 -9.01 9.65
N ASP A 143 3.89 -8.78 10.22
CA ASP A 143 4.21 -9.06 11.61
C ASP A 143 3.53 -8.11 12.62
N THR A 144 2.85 -7.05 12.16
CA THR A 144 2.04 -6.18 13.04
C THR A 144 0.91 -6.92 13.76
N VAL A 145 0.47 -8.08 13.25
CA VAL A 145 -0.49 -8.96 13.93
C VAL A 145 0.00 -9.39 15.31
N ARG A 146 1.31 -9.53 15.53
CA ARG A 146 1.90 -9.96 16.80
C ARG A 146 1.61 -9.00 17.93
N TYR A 147 1.38 -7.71 17.64
CA TYR A 147 0.94 -6.72 18.61
C TYR A 147 -0.52 -6.92 19.03
N THR A 148 -1.36 -7.52 18.18
CA THR A 148 -2.78 -7.76 18.46
C THR A 148 -3.05 -9.17 18.98
N GLU A 149 -2.34 -10.16 18.47
CA GLU A 149 -2.49 -11.58 18.81
C GLU A 149 -1.27 -12.09 19.61
N SER A 150 -0.67 -11.25 20.45
CA SER A 150 0.59 -11.50 21.16
C SER A 150 0.63 -12.80 21.97
N LYS A 151 -0.53 -13.29 22.43
CA LYS A 151 -0.63 -14.58 23.14
C LYS A 151 -0.54 -15.81 22.24
N LYS A 152 -0.93 -15.68 20.97
CA LYS A 152 -1.00 -16.78 20.02
C LYS A 152 0.12 -16.72 19.00
N LEU A 153 0.65 -15.55 18.74
CA LEU A 153 1.74 -15.22 17.82
C LEU A 153 2.75 -14.29 18.52
N PRO A 154 3.44 -14.75 19.58
CA PRO A 154 4.42 -13.91 20.27
C PRO A 154 5.65 -13.66 19.38
N PHE A 155 6.35 -12.56 19.63
CA PHE A 155 7.60 -12.25 18.91
C PHE A 155 8.73 -13.23 19.22
N GLU A 156 8.72 -13.84 20.40
CA GLU A 156 9.73 -14.79 20.85
C GLU A 156 9.72 -16.11 20.03
N SER A 157 8.58 -16.45 19.44
CA SER A 157 8.44 -17.64 18.58
C SER A 157 8.38 -17.27 17.08
N ALA A 158 8.57 -16.01 16.75
CA ALA A 158 8.56 -15.58 15.35
C ALA A 158 9.77 -16.14 14.58
N PRO A 159 9.64 -16.35 13.27
CA PRO A 159 10.79 -16.66 12.41
C PRO A 159 11.89 -15.59 12.53
N THR A 160 13.10 -15.94 12.07
CA THR A 160 14.26 -15.06 12.15
C THR A 160 14.01 -13.72 11.43
N ASP A 161 14.25 -12.61 12.13
CA ASP A 161 14.28 -11.29 11.50
C ASP A 161 15.71 -11.01 10.99
N ASP A 162 15.92 -11.25 9.71
CA ASP A 162 17.25 -11.14 9.06
C ASP A 162 17.46 -9.79 8.36
N ARG A 163 16.44 -8.91 8.32
CA ARG A 163 16.50 -7.63 7.63
C ARG A 163 16.30 -6.42 8.54
N HIS A 164 15.73 -6.63 9.72
CA HIS A 164 15.51 -5.63 10.76
C HIS A 164 14.70 -4.40 10.31
N PHE A 165 13.78 -4.59 9.37
CA PHE A 165 12.85 -3.53 8.97
C PHE A 165 11.83 -3.27 10.08
N ALA A 166 11.39 -2.03 10.20
CA ALA A 166 10.30 -1.69 11.11
C ALA A 166 9.03 -2.50 10.76
N ASP A 167 8.30 -2.96 11.79
CA ASP A 167 7.02 -3.65 11.59
C ASP A 167 5.94 -2.70 11.08
N LEU A 168 6.07 -1.41 11.41
CA LEU A 168 5.19 -0.34 10.99
C LEU A 168 6.01 0.93 10.81
N HIS A 169 5.77 1.66 9.71
CA HIS A 169 6.32 2.99 9.48
C HIS A 169 5.30 3.86 8.76
N PHE A 170 5.03 5.05 9.31
CA PHE A 170 4.18 6.07 8.70
C PHE A 170 4.80 7.45 8.88
N GLY A 171 4.84 8.24 7.81
CA GLY A 171 5.19 9.65 7.80
C GLY A 171 3.95 10.54 7.67
N LEU A 172 3.90 11.65 8.41
CA LEU A 172 2.84 12.65 8.32
C LEU A 172 3.22 13.75 7.34
N TYR A 173 2.53 13.80 6.22
CA TYR A 173 2.80 14.74 5.13
C TYR A 173 1.79 15.88 5.11
N ARG A 174 2.26 17.10 5.32
CA ARG A 174 1.49 18.34 5.18
C ARG A 174 1.59 18.93 3.77
N ASP A 175 2.62 18.55 3.03
CA ASP A 175 2.90 18.98 1.67
C ASP A 175 2.65 17.85 0.69
N VAL A 176 1.66 18.03 -0.19
CA VAL A 176 1.28 17.00 -1.17
C VAL A 176 0.98 17.64 -2.52
N ILE A 177 1.46 17.01 -3.59
CA ILE A 177 1.06 17.33 -4.96
C ILE A 177 0.05 16.28 -5.41
N VAL A 178 -1.13 16.73 -5.79
CA VAL A 178 -2.24 15.89 -6.25
C VAL A 178 -2.45 16.10 -7.74
N PHE A 179 -2.32 15.03 -8.52
CA PHE A 179 -2.65 15.03 -9.94
C PHE A 179 -4.07 14.51 -10.16
N ASP A 180 -4.93 15.30 -10.79
CA ASP A 180 -6.23 14.87 -11.30
C ASP A 180 -6.10 14.62 -12.81
N HIS A 181 -5.96 13.34 -13.18
CA HIS A 181 -5.77 12.93 -14.57
C HIS A 181 -7.02 13.17 -15.44
N VAL A 182 -8.22 13.15 -14.85
CA VAL A 182 -9.47 13.46 -15.54
C VAL A 182 -9.60 14.96 -15.78
N GLY A 183 -9.34 15.75 -14.74
CA GLY A 183 -9.33 17.21 -14.83
C GLY A 183 -8.10 17.81 -15.52
N LYS A 184 -7.08 16.98 -15.83
CA LYS A 184 -5.78 17.40 -16.41
C LYS A 184 -5.13 18.55 -15.64
N MET A 185 -5.19 18.47 -14.32
CA MET A 185 -4.70 19.52 -13.41
C MET A 185 -3.83 18.91 -12.34
N ALA A 186 -2.83 19.67 -11.86
CA ALA A 186 -2.12 19.37 -10.62
C ALA A 186 -2.47 20.41 -9.56
N TYR A 187 -2.60 19.96 -8.33
CA TYR A 187 -2.84 20.79 -7.16
C TYR A 187 -1.65 20.63 -6.21
N VAL A 188 -1.04 21.74 -5.84
CA VAL A 188 -0.05 21.79 -4.77
C VAL A 188 -0.78 22.19 -3.51
N VAL A 189 -0.69 21.39 -2.47
CA VAL A 189 -1.42 21.56 -1.21
C VAL A 189 -0.43 21.64 -0.07
N HIS A 190 -0.61 22.63 0.81
CA HIS A 190 0.10 22.76 2.08
C HIS A 190 -0.92 22.90 3.22
N TRP A 191 -0.70 22.17 4.32
CA TRP A 191 -1.53 22.21 5.53
C TRP A 191 -0.83 23.02 6.61
N ALA A 192 -1.34 24.23 6.84
CA ALA A 192 -0.85 25.12 7.90
C ALA A 192 -1.34 24.68 9.27
N ASP A 193 -0.45 24.59 10.24
CA ASP A 193 -0.80 24.35 11.65
C ASP A 193 -0.95 25.69 12.35
N VAL A 194 -2.19 26.09 12.62
CA VAL A 194 -2.51 27.39 13.26
C VAL A 194 -1.91 27.48 14.68
N THR A 195 -1.68 26.35 15.33
CA THR A 195 -1.11 26.33 16.69
C THR A 195 0.37 26.70 16.73
N GLU A 196 1.11 26.49 15.64
CA GLU A 196 2.50 26.93 15.49
C GLU A 196 2.64 28.46 15.55
N PHE A 197 1.53 29.17 15.35
CA PHE A 197 1.44 30.64 15.38
C PHE A 197 0.68 31.14 16.62
N GLY A 198 0.57 30.33 17.68
CA GLY A 198 -0.14 30.72 18.90
C GLY A 198 -1.64 30.97 18.71
N GLY A 199 -2.24 30.45 17.62
CA GLY A 199 -3.64 30.68 17.24
C GLY A 199 -3.86 31.93 16.37
N ASP A 200 -2.81 32.65 16.00
CA ASP A 200 -2.91 33.76 15.03
C ASP A 200 -3.14 33.19 13.60
N VAL A 201 -4.39 33.22 13.20
CA VAL A 201 -4.88 32.67 11.92
C VAL A 201 -4.30 33.43 10.73
N ASP A 202 -4.06 34.74 10.87
CA ASP A 202 -3.57 35.59 9.79
C ASP A 202 -2.06 35.37 9.56
N ALA A 203 -1.30 35.24 10.65
CA ALA A 203 0.11 34.87 10.58
C ALA A 203 0.27 33.46 9.98
N ALA A 204 -0.53 32.50 10.42
CA ALA A 204 -0.54 31.14 9.88
C ALA A 204 -0.84 31.11 8.38
N HIS A 205 -1.86 31.86 7.93
CA HIS A 205 -2.20 31.96 6.50
C HIS A 205 -1.06 32.56 5.68
N SER A 206 -0.44 33.64 6.16
CA SER A 206 0.66 34.31 5.46
C SER A 206 1.87 33.39 5.29
N ALA A 207 2.24 32.67 6.35
CA ALA A 207 3.32 31.69 6.32
C ALA A 207 2.99 30.52 5.37
N ALA A 208 1.76 30.01 5.43
CA ALA A 208 1.30 28.94 4.55
C ALA A 208 1.36 29.29 3.06
N LEU A 209 1.04 30.54 2.70
CA LEU A 209 1.19 31.01 1.31
C LEU A 209 2.66 31.05 0.88
N GLY A 210 3.59 31.35 1.81
CA GLY A 210 5.03 31.27 1.57
C GLY A 210 5.48 29.83 1.25
N SER A 211 5.13 28.88 2.12
CA SER A 211 5.43 27.46 1.93
C SER A 211 4.82 26.91 0.63
N LEU A 212 3.57 27.28 0.35
CA LEU A 212 2.89 26.89 -0.88
C LEU A 212 3.58 27.47 -2.14
N ALA A 213 4.05 28.71 -2.07
CA ALA A 213 4.77 29.34 -3.19
C ALA A 213 6.13 28.69 -3.43
N GLU A 214 6.84 28.31 -2.36
CA GLU A 214 8.10 27.57 -2.45
C GLU A 214 7.90 26.20 -3.11
N LEU A 215 6.96 25.39 -2.60
CA LEU A 215 6.63 24.08 -3.14
C LEU A 215 6.17 24.17 -4.60
N ALA A 216 5.29 25.10 -4.93
CA ALA A 216 4.87 25.36 -6.31
C ALA A 216 6.05 25.80 -7.19
N GLY A 217 6.98 26.59 -6.66
CA GLY A 217 8.19 27.01 -7.34
C GLY A 217 9.14 25.84 -7.68
N VAL A 218 9.27 24.88 -6.78
CA VAL A 218 10.06 23.65 -7.03
C VAL A 218 9.47 22.89 -8.23
N VAL A 219 8.18 22.66 -8.23
CA VAL A 219 7.50 21.90 -9.29
C VAL A 219 7.44 22.65 -10.61
N SER A 220 7.26 23.97 -10.58
CA SER A 220 7.19 24.82 -11.80
C SER A 220 8.54 24.96 -12.50
N ARG A 221 9.65 24.70 -11.81
CA ARG A 221 11.00 24.64 -12.41
C ARG A 221 11.31 23.31 -13.06
N ALA A 222 10.41 22.34 -12.98
CA ALA A 222 10.52 21.08 -13.68
C ALA A 222 10.63 21.35 -15.19
N THR A 223 11.82 21.10 -15.73
CA THR A 223 12.06 21.21 -17.17
C THR A 223 12.24 19.82 -17.76
N PRO A 224 11.96 19.63 -19.05
CA PRO A 224 12.28 18.38 -19.75
C PRO A 224 13.77 17.98 -19.71
N LEU A 225 14.64 18.90 -19.28
CA LEU A 225 16.09 18.71 -19.09
C LEU A 225 16.46 18.27 -17.67
N SER A 226 15.49 18.03 -16.79
CA SER A 226 15.73 17.40 -15.49
C SER A 226 16.27 15.98 -15.65
N PRO A 227 16.97 15.40 -14.64
CA PRO A 227 17.82 14.20 -14.75
C PRO A 227 17.09 12.87 -15.03
N LEU A 228 15.86 12.91 -15.47
CA LEU A 228 15.23 11.76 -16.12
C LEU A 228 15.87 11.62 -17.49
N THR A 229 16.25 10.40 -17.84
CA THR A 229 16.93 10.02 -19.08
C THR A 229 16.46 10.85 -20.29
N PRO A 230 17.33 11.61 -20.94
CA PRO A 230 16.95 12.39 -22.10
C PRO A 230 16.63 11.47 -23.29
N GLY A 231 15.48 11.71 -23.91
CA GLY A 231 15.09 11.05 -25.15
C GLY A 231 14.14 9.86 -24.97
N ALA A 232 13.64 9.37 -26.10
CA ALA A 232 12.87 8.14 -26.18
C ALA A 232 13.82 6.94 -26.09
N VAL A 233 13.48 5.96 -25.30
CA VAL A 233 14.18 4.68 -25.20
C VAL A 233 13.32 3.64 -25.94
N ASP A 234 13.91 2.96 -26.90
CA ASP A 234 13.28 1.82 -27.55
C ASP A 234 13.43 0.60 -26.64
N LEU A 235 12.30 0.10 -26.15
CA LEU A 235 12.25 -0.97 -25.16
C LEU A 235 11.50 -2.18 -25.70
N ASP A 236 12.11 -3.34 -25.66
CA ASP A 236 11.41 -4.61 -25.85
C ASP A 236 10.71 -5.01 -24.55
N VAL A 237 9.49 -4.50 -24.38
CA VAL A 237 8.66 -4.78 -23.18
C VAL A 237 8.17 -6.22 -23.11
N ASP A 238 8.16 -6.93 -24.24
CA ASP A 238 7.67 -8.31 -24.36
C ASP A 238 8.79 -9.35 -24.19
N ALA A 239 10.06 -8.91 -24.12
CA ALA A 239 11.16 -9.81 -23.89
C ALA A 239 11.00 -10.57 -22.56
N PRO A 240 11.26 -11.88 -22.52
CA PRO A 240 11.20 -12.65 -21.28
C PRO A 240 12.26 -12.16 -20.30
N ALA A 241 12.04 -12.38 -18.98
CA ALA A 241 13.05 -12.08 -17.98
C ALA A 241 14.38 -12.79 -18.33
N SER A 242 15.45 -12.02 -18.40
CA SER A 242 16.76 -12.51 -18.87
C SER A 242 17.50 -13.33 -17.79
N ARG A 243 17.16 -13.13 -16.55
CA ARG A 243 17.83 -13.78 -15.42
C ARG A 243 16.82 -14.41 -14.45
N ALA A 244 17.21 -15.56 -13.91
CA ALA A 244 16.45 -16.19 -12.85
C ALA A 244 16.45 -15.33 -11.57
N VAL A 245 15.32 -15.32 -10.85
CA VAL A 245 15.25 -14.75 -9.50
C VAL A 245 15.75 -15.77 -8.49
N ASN A 246 17.06 -15.86 -8.32
CA ASN A 246 17.73 -16.74 -7.35
C ASN A 246 18.88 -15.96 -6.71
N PRO A 247 19.25 -16.26 -5.44
CA PRO A 247 18.75 -17.34 -4.58
C PRO A 247 17.42 -17.02 -3.89
N SER A 248 16.71 -18.06 -3.44
CA SER A 248 15.60 -17.98 -2.49
C SER A 248 16.10 -18.22 -1.07
N ASN A 249 15.36 -17.74 -0.06
CA ASN A 249 15.59 -18.06 1.36
C ASN A 249 15.20 -19.51 1.72
N MET A 250 14.62 -20.24 0.77
CA MET A 250 14.30 -21.68 0.85
C MET A 250 14.81 -22.38 -0.39
N THR A 251 15.37 -23.57 -0.24
CA THR A 251 15.64 -24.45 -1.38
C THR A 251 14.34 -25.03 -1.93
N LYS A 252 14.35 -25.48 -3.20
CA LYS A 252 13.16 -26.14 -3.76
C LYS A 252 12.70 -27.33 -2.91
N PRO A 253 13.56 -28.29 -2.46
CA PRO A 253 13.12 -29.36 -1.60
C PRO A 253 12.47 -28.93 -0.29
N GLU A 254 12.98 -27.87 0.35
CA GLU A 254 12.40 -27.32 1.58
C GLU A 254 11.01 -26.72 1.31
N PHE A 255 10.82 -25.98 0.22
CA PHE A 255 9.51 -25.45 -0.15
C PHE A 255 8.50 -26.58 -0.44
N LEU A 256 8.89 -27.61 -1.21
CA LEU A 256 8.03 -28.75 -1.49
C LEU A 256 7.63 -29.49 -0.22
N GLU A 257 8.55 -29.64 0.74
CA GLU A 257 8.26 -30.23 2.05
C GLU A 257 7.31 -29.33 2.85
N GLY A 258 7.50 -28.01 2.82
CA GLY A 258 6.57 -27.06 3.43
C GLY A 258 5.15 -27.21 2.87
N VAL A 259 5.01 -27.38 1.55
CA VAL A 259 3.68 -27.63 0.93
C VAL A 259 3.07 -28.94 1.43
N ARG A 260 3.85 -30.03 1.55
CA ARG A 260 3.35 -31.30 2.09
C ARG A 260 2.86 -31.16 3.52
N ARG A 261 3.62 -30.47 4.37
CA ARG A 261 3.23 -30.20 5.76
C ARG A 261 1.98 -29.33 5.86
N CYS A 262 1.84 -28.32 5.00
CA CYS A 262 0.58 -27.56 4.91
C CYS A 262 -0.60 -28.49 4.59
N LYS A 263 -0.45 -29.40 3.64
CA LYS A 263 -1.49 -30.37 3.28
C LYS A 263 -1.83 -31.32 4.43
N GLU A 264 -0.85 -31.76 5.21
CA GLU A 264 -1.07 -32.58 6.42
C GLU A 264 -1.95 -31.82 7.42
N HIS A 265 -1.62 -30.58 7.76
CA HIS A 265 -2.44 -29.74 8.63
C HIS A 265 -3.87 -29.53 8.11
N ILE A 266 -4.03 -29.40 6.78
CA ILE A 266 -5.36 -29.27 6.17
C ILE A 266 -6.17 -30.57 6.32
N VAL A 267 -5.55 -31.72 6.08
CA VAL A 267 -6.21 -33.03 6.24
C VAL A 267 -6.56 -33.30 7.70
N GLU A 268 -5.71 -32.87 8.65
CA GLU A 268 -5.96 -32.99 10.09
C GLU A 268 -7.08 -32.02 10.57
N GLY A 269 -7.51 -31.09 9.72
CA GLY A 269 -8.59 -30.14 10.04
C GLY A 269 -8.13 -28.85 10.74
N ASP A 270 -6.85 -28.59 10.78
CA ASP A 270 -6.28 -27.37 11.37
C ASP A 270 -6.60 -26.10 10.56
N ALA A 271 -6.61 -26.23 9.24
CA ALA A 271 -6.88 -25.13 8.31
C ALA A 271 -7.60 -25.62 7.04
N PHE A 272 -8.26 -24.71 6.33
CA PHE A 272 -8.82 -24.95 5.00
C PHE A 272 -7.82 -24.57 3.90
N GLN A 273 -7.05 -23.50 4.16
CA GLN A 273 -6.04 -22.94 3.26
C GLN A 273 -4.91 -22.34 4.08
N ILE A 274 -3.68 -22.49 3.59
CA ILE A 274 -2.47 -21.88 4.16
C ILE A 274 -1.68 -21.25 3.02
N VAL A 275 -1.32 -19.97 3.14
CA VAL A 275 -0.52 -19.28 2.11
C VAL A 275 0.94 -19.36 2.49
N LEU A 276 1.66 -20.30 1.87
CA LEU A 276 3.11 -20.48 2.06
C LEU A 276 3.86 -19.59 1.07
N SER A 277 4.89 -18.87 1.55
CA SER A 277 5.69 -17.98 0.71
C SER A 277 7.18 -18.30 0.77
N GLN A 278 7.90 -17.85 -0.25
CA GLN A 278 9.36 -17.83 -0.27
C GLN A 278 9.85 -16.47 -0.76
N ARG A 279 11.06 -16.09 -0.35
CA ARG A 279 11.66 -14.79 -0.67
C ARG A 279 12.90 -14.97 -1.52
N PHE A 280 12.90 -14.35 -2.68
CA PHE A 280 14.02 -14.31 -3.61
C PHE A 280 14.82 -13.02 -3.43
N GLU A 281 16.09 -13.07 -3.78
CA GLU A 281 16.98 -11.91 -3.77
C GLU A 281 17.48 -11.62 -5.19
N ARG A 282 17.51 -10.31 -5.55
CA ARG A 282 18.13 -9.83 -6.77
C ARG A 282 19.00 -8.62 -6.46
N ARG A 283 20.23 -8.63 -6.93
CA ARG A 283 21.16 -7.49 -6.84
C ARG A 283 21.21 -6.75 -8.17
N SER A 284 21.19 -5.43 -8.13
CA SER A 284 21.22 -4.57 -9.30
C SER A 284 21.87 -3.22 -8.97
N ALA A 285 22.59 -2.65 -9.94
CA ALA A 285 23.08 -1.28 -9.87
C ALA A 285 22.00 -0.24 -10.15
N SER A 286 20.87 -0.65 -10.77
CA SER A 286 19.75 0.24 -11.08
C SER A 286 19.10 0.74 -9.79
N ASP A 287 18.86 2.05 -9.71
CA ASP A 287 18.21 2.66 -8.54
C ASP A 287 16.74 2.27 -8.44
N PRO A 288 16.18 2.21 -7.21
CA PRO A 288 14.81 1.75 -6.99
C PRO A 288 13.74 2.56 -7.72
N PHE A 289 13.96 3.84 -7.94
CA PHE A 289 12.99 4.66 -8.66
C PHE A 289 13.00 4.39 -10.17
N SER A 290 14.15 4.08 -10.75
CA SER A 290 14.24 3.60 -12.14
C SER A 290 13.53 2.25 -12.31
N VAL A 291 13.70 1.33 -11.34
CA VAL A 291 12.94 0.06 -11.32
C VAL A 291 11.43 0.30 -11.17
N TYR A 292 11.00 1.28 -10.36
CA TYR A 292 9.60 1.68 -10.29
C TYR A 292 9.07 2.17 -11.65
N ARG A 293 9.86 2.99 -12.37
CA ARG A 293 9.50 3.47 -13.71
C ARG A 293 9.33 2.32 -14.70
N ALA A 294 10.22 1.33 -14.66
CA ALA A 294 10.12 0.12 -15.47
C ALA A 294 8.89 -0.72 -15.08
N LEU A 295 8.62 -0.88 -13.78
CA LEU A 295 7.47 -1.64 -13.27
C LEU A 295 6.14 -1.07 -13.74
N ARG A 296 6.01 0.26 -13.84
CA ARG A 296 4.82 0.94 -14.39
C ARG A 296 4.50 0.55 -15.83
N ILE A 297 5.52 0.17 -16.60
CA ILE A 297 5.38 -0.22 -18.00
C ILE A 297 4.98 -1.69 -18.10
N ILE A 298 5.70 -2.56 -17.39
CA ILE A 298 5.54 -4.02 -17.49
C ILE A 298 4.27 -4.52 -16.79
N ASN A 299 4.00 -3.98 -15.60
CA ASN A 299 2.93 -4.49 -14.75
C ASN A 299 2.10 -3.35 -14.13
N PRO A 300 1.38 -2.57 -14.94
CA PRO A 300 0.50 -1.53 -14.42
C PRO A 300 -0.62 -2.15 -13.55
N SER A 301 -0.89 -1.55 -12.42
CA SER A 301 -1.89 -2.03 -11.47
C SER A 301 -2.67 -0.88 -10.81
N PRO A 302 -3.80 -1.18 -10.16
CA PRO A 302 -4.57 -0.16 -9.44
C PRO A 302 -3.79 0.57 -8.34
N TYR A 303 -2.74 -0.06 -7.82
CA TYR A 303 -1.91 0.50 -6.75
C TYR A 303 -0.44 0.42 -7.13
N MET A 304 0.04 1.43 -7.83
CA MET A 304 1.46 1.64 -8.12
C MET A 304 2.05 2.49 -7.01
N ILE A 305 3.03 1.96 -6.29
CA ILE A 305 3.58 2.59 -5.09
C ILE A 305 5.10 2.62 -5.16
N TYR A 306 5.65 3.81 -5.02
CA TYR A 306 7.02 4.03 -4.62
C TYR A 306 7.02 4.72 -3.27
N MET A 307 7.67 4.15 -2.29
CA MET A 307 7.83 4.74 -0.96
C MET A 307 9.27 4.56 -0.49
N GLN A 308 9.86 5.62 -0.01
CA GLN A 308 11.20 5.67 0.56
C GLN A 308 11.12 6.19 1.99
N SER A 309 11.79 5.51 2.91
CA SER A 309 12.02 5.94 4.28
C SER A 309 13.51 5.80 4.63
N ASP A 310 13.90 6.12 5.85
CA ASP A 310 15.30 5.99 6.28
C ASP A 310 15.83 4.55 6.24
N ASP A 311 14.95 3.57 6.44
CA ASP A 311 15.32 2.16 6.61
C ASP A 311 14.97 1.30 5.39
N VAL A 312 13.89 1.62 4.67
CA VAL A 312 13.33 0.75 3.64
C VAL A 312 12.80 1.53 2.44
N VAL A 313 12.96 0.93 1.26
CA VAL A 313 12.28 1.36 0.04
C VAL A 313 11.29 0.27 -0.38
N LEU A 314 10.07 0.67 -0.72
CA LEU A 314 9.03 -0.19 -1.28
C LEU A 314 8.74 0.21 -2.72
N VAL A 315 8.80 -0.76 -3.63
CA VAL A 315 8.45 -0.61 -5.04
C VAL A 315 7.36 -1.64 -5.35
N ALA A 316 6.14 -1.17 -5.53
CA ALA A 316 4.98 -2.07 -5.60
C ALA A 316 4.08 -1.81 -6.81
N SER A 317 3.53 -2.92 -7.31
CA SER A 317 2.44 -2.96 -8.29
C SER A 317 1.34 -3.88 -7.75
N SER A 318 0.62 -3.41 -6.73
CA SER A 318 -0.37 -4.24 -6.05
C SER A 318 -1.70 -4.27 -6.79
N PRO A 319 -2.28 -5.47 -7.00
CA PRO A 319 -3.59 -5.59 -7.63
C PRO A 319 -4.75 -5.42 -6.64
N GLU A 320 -4.49 -5.53 -5.33
CA GLU A 320 -5.51 -5.78 -4.33
C GLU A 320 -5.52 -4.70 -3.24
N ILE A 321 -6.72 -4.29 -2.87
CA ILE A 321 -6.95 -3.43 -1.71
C ILE A 321 -6.98 -4.28 -0.43
N LEU A 322 -6.19 -3.92 0.57
CA LEU A 322 -6.32 -4.49 1.90
C LEU A 322 -7.58 -3.96 2.59
N CYS A 323 -7.66 -2.65 2.73
CA CYS A 323 -8.85 -1.99 3.25
C CYS A 323 -8.92 -0.52 2.82
N ARG A 324 -10.15 -0.03 2.70
CA ARG A 324 -10.45 1.35 2.38
C ARG A 324 -11.54 1.87 3.30
N VAL A 325 -11.34 3.06 3.84
CA VAL A 325 -12.37 3.78 4.61
C VAL A 325 -12.66 5.09 3.90
N VAL A 326 -13.92 5.34 3.59
CA VAL A 326 -14.41 6.59 3.04
C VAL A 326 -15.70 6.95 3.75
N ASP A 327 -15.78 8.15 4.31
CA ASP A 327 -16.93 8.61 5.08
C ASP A 327 -17.39 7.55 6.11
N ARG A 328 -16.44 6.97 6.87
CA ARG A 328 -16.61 5.91 7.86
C ARG A 328 -17.12 4.57 7.31
N THR A 329 -17.25 4.41 6.01
CA THR A 329 -17.56 3.13 5.37
C THR A 329 -16.27 2.37 5.10
N LEU A 330 -16.06 1.29 5.87
CA LEU A 330 -14.96 0.34 5.65
C LEU A 330 -15.34 -0.60 4.50
N THR A 331 -14.42 -0.72 3.55
CA THR A 331 -14.52 -1.63 2.40
C THR A 331 -13.35 -2.60 2.40
N ASN A 332 -13.64 -3.89 2.27
CA ASN A 332 -12.69 -4.94 1.97
C ASN A 332 -13.07 -5.60 0.64
N ARG A 333 -12.08 -5.97 -0.18
CA ARG A 333 -12.34 -6.48 -1.52
C ARG A 333 -11.44 -7.66 -1.84
N PRO A 334 -11.81 -8.87 -1.40
CA PRO A 334 -11.06 -10.09 -1.69
C PRO A 334 -11.11 -10.43 -3.20
N LEU A 335 -9.98 -10.85 -3.72
CA LEU A 335 -9.81 -11.40 -5.06
C LEU A 335 -9.43 -12.89 -4.96
N ALA A 336 -10.01 -13.74 -5.80
CA ALA A 336 -9.65 -15.14 -5.91
C ALA A 336 -9.83 -15.65 -7.34
N GLY A 337 -9.27 -16.81 -7.63
CA GLY A 337 -9.29 -17.39 -8.96
C GLY A 337 -8.58 -16.52 -10.00
N THR A 338 -7.97 -17.14 -10.98
CA THR A 338 -7.24 -16.39 -12.01
C THR A 338 -7.42 -17.08 -13.36
N ARG A 339 -7.77 -16.29 -14.38
CA ARG A 339 -7.66 -16.71 -15.80
C ARG A 339 -6.89 -15.63 -16.57
N ARG A 340 -6.16 -16.06 -17.59
CA ARG A 340 -5.54 -15.11 -18.54
C ARG A 340 -6.60 -14.34 -19.31
N ARG A 341 -6.23 -13.25 -19.93
CA ARG A 341 -7.08 -12.55 -20.90
C ARG A 341 -7.21 -13.38 -22.19
N GLY A 342 -8.36 -13.30 -22.81
CA GLY A 342 -8.61 -13.88 -24.12
C GLY A 342 -7.85 -13.15 -25.23
N LYS A 343 -7.55 -13.84 -26.33
CA LYS A 343 -6.95 -13.24 -27.54
C LYS A 343 -7.91 -12.30 -28.26
N ASP A 344 -9.20 -12.55 -28.09
CA ASP A 344 -10.30 -11.73 -28.60
C ASP A 344 -11.45 -11.69 -27.57
N ALA A 345 -12.48 -10.91 -27.86
CA ALA A 345 -13.61 -10.72 -26.97
C ALA A 345 -14.40 -12.02 -26.69
N ALA A 346 -14.46 -12.93 -27.65
CA ALA A 346 -15.20 -14.18 -27.52
C ALA A 346 -14.45 -15.16 -26.59
N GLU A 347 -13.14 -15.30 -26.77
CA GLU A 347 -12.29 -16.09 -25.87
C GLU A 347 -12.26 -15.49 -24.47
N ASP A 348 -12.20 -14.15 -24.35
CA ASP A 348 -12.20 -13.44 -23.05
C ASP A 348 -13.49 -13.73 -22.26
N GLU A 349 -14.65 -13.74 -22.94
CA GLU A 349 -15.94 -14.05 -22.33
C GLU A 349 -16.06 -15.55 -21.98
N ALA A 350 -15.51 -16.43 -22.80
CA ALA A 350 -15.49 -17.87 -22.52
C ALA A 350 -14.64 -18.18 -21.28
N LEU A 351 -13.46 -17.55 -21.13
CA LEU A 351 -12.60 -17.69 -19.95
C LEU A 351 -13.25 -17.08 -18.70
N ALA A 352 -14.00 -15.98 -18.84
CA ALA A 352 -14.77 -15.41 -17.73
C ALA A 352 -15.90 -16.36 -17.28
N ALA A 353 -16.61 -16.99 -18.22
CA ALA A 353 -17.64 -17.97 -17.93
C ALA A 353 -17.05 -19.23 -17.26
N GLU A 354 -15.90 -19.71 -17.75
CA GLU A 354 -15.15 -20.82 -17.13
C GLU A 354 -14.79 -20.50 -15.68
N LEU A 355 -14.22 -19.32 -15.40
CA LEU A 355 -13.85 -18.87 -14.05
C LEU A 355 -15.07 -18.84 -13.12
N LEU A 356 -16.21 -18.34 -13.59
CA LEU A 356 -17.47 -18.33 -12.83
C LEU A 356 -18.06 -19.72 -12.58
N ALA A 357 -17.79 -20.68 -13.44
CA ALA A 357 -18.30 -22.04 -13.33
C ALA A 357 -17.39 -22.95 -12.48
N ASP A 358 -16.14 -22.56 -12.26
CA ASP A 358 -15.17 -23.35 -11.52
C ASP A 358 -15.56 -23.47 -10.04
N GLU A 359 -15.87 -24.67 -9.59
CA GLU A 359 -16.35 -24.92 -8.20
C GLU A 359 -15.27 -24.65 -7.17
N LYS A 360 -13.98 -24.94 -7.48
CA LYS A 360 -12.85 -24.72 -6.59
C LYS A 360 -12.60 -23.23 -6.39
N ASP A 361 -12.48 -22.47 -7.49
CA ASP A 361 -12.28 -21.02 -7.44
C ASP A 361 -13.42 -20.31 -6.69
N ARG A 362 -14.65 -20.76 -6.89
CA ARG A 362 -15.83 -20.26 -6.17
C ARG A 362 -15.81 -20.57 -4.68
N ALA A 363 -15.44 -21.80 -4.30
CA ALA A 363 -15.37 -22.20 -2.90
C ALA A 363 -14.28 -21.42 -2.15
N GLU A 364 -13.11 -21.27 -2.76
CA GLU A 364 -12.03 -20.41 -2.24
C GLU A 364 -12.52 -18.96 -2.09
N HIS A 365 -13.18 -18.42 -3.10
CA HIS A 365 -13.68 -17.05 -3.06
C HIS A 365 -14.70 -16.82 -1.96
N VAL A 366 -15.64 -17.74 -1.74
CA VAL A 366 -16.62 -17.68 -0.62
C VAL A 366 -15.90 -17.65 0.72
N MET A 367 -14.87 -18.49 0.90
CA MET A 367 -14.06 -18.52 2.12
C MET A 367 -13.38 -17.17 2.37
N LEU A 368 -12.79 -16.55 1.34
CA LEU A 368 -12.13 -15.25 1.46
C LEU A 368 -13.13 -14.11 1.72
N VAL A 369 -14.31 -14.15 1.14
CA VAL A 369 -15.41 -13.21 1.43
C VAL A 369 -15.84 -13.32 2.88
N ASP A 370 -15.97 -14.54 3.42
CA ASP A 370 -16.36 -14.74 4.81
C ASP A 370 -15.27 -14.26 5.78
N LEU A 371 -14.01 -14.45 5.43
CA LEU A 371 -12.88 -13.93 6.18
C LEU A 371 -12.86 -12.38 6.17
N GLY A 372 -13.12 -11.76 5.01
CA GLY A 372 -13.29 -10.31 4.90
C GLY A 372 -14.47 -9.77 5.71
N ARG A 373 -15.60 -10.51 5.75
CA ARG A 373 -16.73 -10.17 6.63
C ARG A 373 -16.36 -10.22 8.11
N ASN A 374 -15.56 -11.19 8.52
CA ASN A 374 -15.05 -11.28 9.89
C ASN A 374 -14.15 -10.09 10.23
N ASP A 375 -13.21 -9.73 9.36
CA ASP A 375 -12.28 -8.62 9.57
C ASP A 375 -13.02 -7.29 9.68
N VAL A 376 -13.95 -7.02 8.76
CA VAL A 376 -14.83 -5.83 8.80
C VAL A 376 -15.70 -5.84 10.06
N GLY A 377 -16.26 -6.99 10.43
CA GLY A 377 -17.17 -7.14 11.57
C GLY A 377 -16.55 -6.82 12.94
N ARG A 378 -15.22 -6.90 13.06
CA ARG A 378 -14.52 -6.56 14.31
C ARG A 378 -14.68 -5.08 14.70
N VAL A 379 -14.81 -4.18 13.73
CA VAL A 379 -14.85 -2.73 13.92
C VAL A 379 -16.12 -2.07 13.41
N ALA A 380 -16.94 -2.78 12.64
CA ALA A 380 -18.18 -2.26 12.09
C ALA A 380 -19.35 -2.28 13.10
N ALA A 381 -20.29 -1.40 12.90
CA ALA A 381 -21.56 -1.37 13.64
C ALA A 381 -22.40 -2.62 13.32
N TYR A 382 -23.11 -3.12 14.33
CA TYR A 382 -23.94 -4.31 14.17
C TYR A 382 -24.99 -4.14 13.07
N GLY A 383 -25.10 -5.15 12.19
CA GLY A 383 -26.07 -5.15 11.09
C GLY A 383 -25.64 -4.36 9.85
N THR A 384 -24.48 -3.71 9.86
CA THR A 384 -23.99 -2.94 8.71
C THR A 384 -23.06 -3.74 7.80
N VAL A 385 -22.50 -4.85 8.27
CA VAL A 385 -21.62 -5.71 7.46
C VAL A 385 -22.44 -6.44 6.41
N LYS A 386 -22.16 -6.15 5.15
CA LYS A 386 -22.86 -6.77 4.02
C LYS A 386 -21.96 -6.86 2.78
N PRO A 387 -22.12 -7.90 1.97
CA PRO A 387 -21.57 -7.90 0.63
C PRO A 387 -22.41 -7.00 -0.28
N LEU A 388 -21.78 -6.10 -1.03
CA LEU A 388 -22.44 -5.25 -2.03
C LEU A 388 -22.43 -5.91 -3.40
N ARG A 389 -21.34 -6.58 -3.74
CA ARG A 389 -21.11 -7.27 -5.00
C ARG A 389 -20.51 -8.63 -4.68
N LEU A 390 -20.97 -9.67 -5.34
CA LEU A 390 -20.49 -11.04 -5.11
C LEU A 390 -20.09 -11.68 -6.42
N MET A 391 -18.88 -12.25 -6.48
CA MET A 391 -18.39 -13.07 -7.58
C MET A 391 -18.51 -12.37 -8.95
N GLU A 392 -18.14 -11.08 -9.03
CA GLU A 392 -18.02 -10.39 -10.31
C GLU A 392 -16.66 -10.71 -10.93
N VAL A 393 -16.63 -10.93 -12.27
CA VAL A 393 -15.37 -11.06 -13.00
C VAL A 393 -14.77 -9.68 -13.22
N GLU A 394 -13.63 -9.43 -12.62
CA GLU A 394 -12.85 -8.22 -12.82
C GLU A 394 -11.71 -8.46 -13.77
N ARG A 395 -11.64 -7.66 -14.83
CA ARG A 395 -10.67 -7.79 -15.91
C ARG A 395 -9.54 -6.78 -15.73
N PHE A 396 -8.32 -7.29 -15.60
CA PHE A 396 -7.08 -6.50 -15.58
C PHE A 396 -6.37 -6.58 -16.95
N SER A 397 -5.21 -5.97 -17.08
CA SER A 397 -4.46 -5.95 -18.35
C SER A 397 -4.14 -7.36 -18.88
N HIS A 398 -3.67 -8.26 -18.00
CA HIS A 398 -3.15 -9.57 -18.40
C HIS A 398 -3.95 -10.75 -17.84
N VAL A 399 -4.76 -10.52 -16.82
CA VAL A 399 -5.53 -11.54 -16.11
C VAL A 399 -6.93 -11.04 -15.78
N MET A 400 -7.81 -11.96 -15.40
CA MET A 400 -9.09 -11.69 -14.76
C MET A 400 -9.23 -12.49 -13.47
N HIS A 401 -9.95 -11.95 -12.50
CA HIS A 401 -10.20 -12.55 -11.19
C HIS A 401 -11.67 -12.51 -10.82
N LEU A 402 -12.09 -13.40 -9.91
CA LEU A 402 -13.32 -13.23 -9.15
C LEU A 402 -13.11 -12.16 -8.08
N SER A 403 -14.02 -11.23 -8.00
CA SER A 403 -14.01 -10.10 -7.07
C SER A 403 -15.31 -10.03 -6.30
N SER A 404 -15.23 -9.73 -5.02
CA SER A 404 -16.38 -9.37 -4.19
C SER A 404 -16.09 -8.15 -3.35
N THR A 405 -17.12 -7.41 -2.97
CA THR A 405 -16.98 -6.21 -2.14
C THR A 405 -17.77 -6.39 -0.85
N VAL A 406 -17.09 -6.35 0.28
CA VAL A 406 -17.68 -6.38 1.61
C VAL A 406 -17.54 -4.99 2.24
N VAL A 407 -18.63 -4.47 2.78
CA VAL A 407 -18.64 -3.17 3.47
C VAL A 407 -19.18 -3.28 4.88
N GLY A 408 -18.82 -2.29 5.72
CA GLY A 408 -19.38 -2.08 7.04
C GLY A 408 -19.18 -0.63 7.48
N GLU A 409 -20.08 -0.09 8.28
CA GLU A 409 -19.95 1.24 8.87
C GLU A 409 -19.10 1.16 10.13
N LEU A 410 -18.02 1.94 10.23
CA LEU A 410 -17.18 1.99 11.43
C LEU A 410 -17.98 2.48 12.64
N ARG A 411 -17.88 1.78 13.77
CA ARG A 411 -18.45 2.24 15.04
C ARG A 411 -17.83 3.57 15.45
N PRO A 412 -18.59 4.47 16.10
CA PRO A 412 -18.13 5.82 16.46
C PRO A 412 -16.81 5.86 17.25
N GLU A 413 -16.55 4.83 18.06
CA GLU A 413 -15.34 4.72 18.87
C GLU A 413 -14.09 4.24 18.12
N PHE A 414 -14.21 3.84 16.84
CA PHE A 414 -13.10 3.36 16.03
C PHE A 414 -12.72 4.35 14.93
N SER A 415 -11.43 4.36 14.62
CA SER A 415 -10.81 5.12 13.54
C SER A 415 -10.37 4.22 12.38
N SER A 416 -9.86 4.82 11.33
CA SER A 416 -9.22 4.09 10.23
C SER A 416 -8.00 3.27 10.68
N TRP A 417 -7.30 3.68 11.75
CA TRP A 417 -6.23 2.90 12.36
C TRP A 417 -6.74 1.58 12.95
N ASP A 418 -7.92 1.60 13.58
CA ASP A 418 -8.56 0.38 14.09
C ASP A 418 -9.01 -0.52 12.94
N ALA A 419 -9.49 0.06 11.83
CA ALA A 419 -9.83 -0.68 10.62
C ALA A 419 -8.58 -1.35 10.01
N LEU A 420 -7.47 -0.63 9.89
CA LEU A 420 -6.19 -1.19 9.43
C LEU A 420 -5.76 -2.36 10.33
N ARG A 421 -5.76 -2.16 11.65
CA ARG A 421 -5.40 -3.19 12.62
C ARG A 421 -6.29 -4.44 12.53
N SER A 422 -7.59 -4.28 12.26
CA SER A 422 -8.52 -5.41 12.17
C SER A 422 -8.35 -6.23 10.89
N THR A 423 -7.87 -5.62 9.81
CA THR A 423 -7.70 -6.25 8.50
C THR A 423 -6.31 -6.82 8.27
N LEU A 424 -5.29 -6.38 9.02
CA LEU A 424 -3.92 -6.89 8.93
C LEU A 424 -3.73 -8.22 9.68
N PRO A 425 -3.05 -9.19 9.02
CA PRO A 425 -2.88 -9.32 7.59
C PRO A 425 -4.14 -9.84 6.89
N ALA A 426 -4.22 -9.68 5.57
CA ALA A 426 -5.34 -10.20 4.79
C ALA A 426 -5.38 -11.74 4.78
N GLY A 427 -6.58 -12.31 4.59
CA GLY A 427 -6.75 -13.74 4.41
C GLY A 427 -6.06 -14.29 3.17
N THR A 428 -6.04 -13.51 2.10
CA THR A 428 -5.39 -13.84 0.82
C THR A 428 -3.87 -14.03 0.91
N VAL A 429 -3.24 -13.63 2.02
CA VAL A 429 -1.80 -13.82 2.29
C VAL A 429 -1.51 -14.62 3.55
N SER A 430 -2.53 -15.05 4.28
CA SER A 430 -2.37 -15.88 5.49
C SER A 430 -3.05 -17.23 5.36
N GLY A 431 -4.34 -17.27 5.29
CA GLY A 431 -5.15 -18.48 5.17
C GLY A 431 -6.36 -18.48 6.09
N ALA A 432 -7.04 -19.59 6.17
CA ALA A 432 -8.25 -19.75 6.94
C ALA A 432 -8.25 -21.08 7.74
N PRO A 433 -8.50 -21.04 9.07
CA PRO A 433 -8.66 -19.86 9.95
C PRO A 433 -7.37 -19.05 10.11
N LYS A 434 -7.47 -17.71 10.07
CA LYS A 434 -6.34 -16.79 9.96
C LYS A 434 -5.22 -17.06 10.96
N VAL A 435 -5.50 -17.05 12.26
CA VAL A 435 -4.46 -17.16 13.30
C VAL A 435 -3.78 -18.55 13.27
N ARG A 436 -4.54 -19.64 13.02
CA ARG A 436 -3.97 -20.97 12.94
C ARG A 436 -3.08 -21.13 11.71
N ALA A 437 -3.53 -20.65 10.55
CA ALA A 437 -2.70 -20.63 9.34
C ALA A 437 -1.39 -19.86 9.57
N MET A 438 -1.43 -18.72 10.25
CA MET A 438 -0.23 -17.95 10.58
C MET A 438 0.73 -18.67 11.52
N GLN A 439 0.23 -19.43 12.50
CA GLN A 439 1.09 -20.27 13.35
C GLN A 439 1.82 -21.32 12.52
N ILE A 440 1.12 -21.99 11.59
CA ILE A 440 1.72 -22.97 10.70
C ILE A 440 2.76 -22.31 9.77
N ILE A 441 2.46 -21.12 9.27
CA ILE A 441 3.40 -20.34 8.45
C ILE A 441 4.67 -20.01 9.25
N ASP A 442 4.55 -19.61 10.52
CA ASP A 442 5.70 -19.34 11.39
C ASP A 442 6.60 -20.58 11.60
N ASP A 443 6.02 -21.78 11.62
CA ASP A 443 6.77 -23.03 11.75
C ASP A 443 7.47 -23.46 10.44
N LEU A 444 7.03 -22.94 9.29
CA LEU A 444 7.49 -23.37 7.96
C LEU A 444 8.39 -22.36 7.26
N GLU A 445 8.15 -21.06 7.42
CA GLU A 445 8.96 -20.02 6.79
C GLU A 445 10.19 -19.70 7.66
N PRO A 446 11.41 -19.71 7.08
CA PRO A 446 12.64 -19.52 7.87
C PRO A 446 12.83 -18.09 8.36
N THR A 447 12.20 -17.11 7.71
CA THR A 447 12.38 -15.68 8.01
C THR A 447 11.06 -14.93 8.07
N ARG A 448 11.03 -13.84 8.85
CA ARG A 448 9.89 -12.95 8.94
C ARG A 448 9.57 -12.31 7.57
N ARG A 449 8.28 -12.11 7.32
CA ARG A 449 7.79 -11.53 6.07
C ARG A 449 8.04 -10.01 5.97
N GLY A 450 8.01 -9.31 7.12
CA GLY A 450 8.13 -7.86 7.17
C GLY A 450 7.01 -7.15 6.37
N PRO A 451 7.34 -6.21 5.46
CA PRO A 451 6.33 -5.50 4.67
C PRO A 451 5.49 -6.39 3.75
N TYR A 452 6.04 -7.50 3.23
CA TYR A 452 5.30 -8.41 2.35
C TYR A 452 4.06 -9.01 3.05
N GLY A 453 2.91 -8.96 2.39
CA GLY A 453 1.64 -9.43 2.95
C GLY A 453 1.05 -8.50 4.01
N GLY A 454 1.69 -7.37 4.29
CA GLY A 454 1.14 -6.26 5.05
C GLY A 454 0.32 -5.30 4.20
N GLY A 455 0.16 -4.07 4.66
CA GLY A 455 -0.56 -3.01 3.96
C GLY A 455 0.29 -1.76 3.74
N VAL A 456 0.16 -1.11 2.59
CA VAL A 456 0.87 0.12 2.24
C VAL A 456 -0.08 1.12 1.60
N GLY A 457 -0.01 2.38 1.99
CA GLY A 457 -0.89 3.42 1.45
C GLY A 457 -0.99 4.63 2.36
N TRP A 458 -2.21 5.21 2.46
CA TRP A 458 -2.41 6.47 3.16
C TRP A 458 -3.66 6.48 4.06
N ILE A 459 -3.59 7.34 5.09
CA ILE A 459 -4.70 7.73 5.96
C ILE A 459 -4.72 9.26 5.97
N SER A 460 -5.81 9.86 5.51
CA SER A 460 -5.94 11.31 5.40
C SER A 460 -6.16 11.99 6.75
N PHE A 461 -6.03 13.32 6.77
CA PHE A 461 -6.41 14.12 7.93
C PHE A 461 -7.90 14.01 8.31
N HIS A 462 -8.74 13.47 7.45
CA HIS A 462 -10.19 13.29 7.68
C HIS A 462 -10.54 11.89 8.15
N ASP A 463 -9.55 11.07 8.46
CA ASP A 463 -9.71 9.65 8.82
C ASP A 463 -10.23 8.78 7.64
N ASP A 464 -10.19 9.28 6.41
CA ASP A 464 -10.31 8.43 5.24
C ASP A 464 -9.01 7.66 5.01
N MET A 465 -9.12 6.44 4.52
CA MET A 465 -7.98 5.54 4.34
C MET A 465 -8.06 4.80 3.01
N ASN A 466 -6.90 4.56 2.42
CA ASN A 466 -6.76 3.66 1.28
C ASN A 466 -5.42 2.93 1.39
N ILE A 467 -5.49 1.67 1.78
CA ILE A 467 -4.32 0.80 1.98
C ILE A 467 -4.41 -0.37 1.01
N ALA A 468 -3.41 -0.50 0.16
CA ALA A 468 -3.20 -1.65 -0.70
C ALA A 468 -2.55 -2.80 0.06
N LEU A 469 -2.85 -4.02 -0.31
CA LEU A 469 -2.13 -5.19 0.17
C LEU A 469 -0.73 -5.21 -0.43
N ALA A 470 0.31 -5.38 0.39
CA ALA A 470 1.70 -5.39 -0.08
C ALA A 470 2.03 -6.72 -0.77
N LEU A 471 1.42 -6.90 -1.94
CA LEU A 471 1.69 -7.96 -2.91
C LEU A 471 2.42 -7.38 -4.11
N ARG A 472 3.14 -8.24 -4.83
CA ARG A 472 3.94 -7.80 -5.99
C ARG A 472 4.76 -6.55 -5.63
N THR A 473 5.41 -6.66 -4.46
CA THR A 473 6.16 -5.58 -3.81
C THR A 473 7.61 -6.02 -3.68
N MET A 474 8.51 -5.21 -4.21
CA MET A 474 9.94 -5.30 -3.92
C MET A 474 10.21 -4.51 -2.66
N VAL A 475 10.94 -5.12 -1.75
CA VAL A 475 11.36 -4.51 -0.49
C VAL A 475 12.88 -4.40 -0.51
N LEU A 476 13.41 -3.23 -0.21
CA LEU A 476 14.85 -3.00 -0.24
C LEU A 476 15.31 -2.27 1.01
N PRO A 477 16.53 -2.55 1.51
CA PRO A 477 17.21 -1.62 2.42
C PRO A 477 17.34 -0.23 1.74
N ALA A 478 17.19 0.84 2.52
CA ALA A 478 17.27 2.21 2.00
C ALA A 478 18.68 2.60 1.49
N GLN A 479 19.66 1.74 1.66
CA GLN A 479 21.04 1.97 1.22
C GLN A 479 21.55 0.82 0.38
N PRO A 480 22.27 1.12 -0.72
CA PRO A 480 22.97 0.11 -1.49
C PRO A 480 24.14 -0.47 -0.70
N VAL A 481 24.48 -1.71 -0.97
CA VAL A 481 25.64 -2.39 -0.40
C VAL A 481 26.74 -2.52 -1.44
N ALA A 482 27.99 -2.47 -1.01
CA ALA A 482 29.11 -2.73 -1.91
C ALA A 482 29.09 -4.20 -2.36
N ASP A 483 29.20 -4.43 -3.65
CA ASP A 483 29.37 -5.76 -4.21
C ASP A 483 30.70 -6.35 -3.73
N PRO A 484 30.74 -7.57 -3.20
CA PRO A 484 31.96 -8.15 -2.64
C PRO A 484 33.09 -8.30 -3.63
N ASP A 485 32.79 -8.52 -4.91
CA ASP A 485 33.78 -8.81 -5.95
C ASP A 485 34.25 -7.55 -6.68
N SER A 486 33.33 -6.64 -7.01
CA SER A 486 33.62 -5.43 -7.79
C SER A 486 33.79 -4.17 -6.96
N GLY A 487 33.29 -4.14 -5.71
CA GLY A 487 33.19 -2.95 -4.86
C GLY A 487 32.16 -1.92 -5.33
N VAL A 488 31.44 -2.18 -6.43
CA VAL A 488 30.41 -1.29 -6.96
C VAL A 488 29.17 -1.36 -6.07
N PRO A 489 28.54 -0.23 -5.70
CA PRO A 489 27.30 -0.24 -4.94
C PRO A 489 26.16 -0.93 -5.71
N HIS A 490 25.48 -1.89 -5.08
CA HIS A 490 24.30 -2.56 -5.62
C HIS A 490 23.16 -2.48 -4.64
N TRP A 491 21.94 -2.33 -5.16
CA TRP A 491 20.70 -2.47 -4.41
C TRP A 491 20.33 -3.94 -4.27
N VAL A 492 19.83 -4.31 -3.10
CA VAL A 492 19.36 -5.67 -2.84
C VAL A 492 17.83 -5.66 -2.86
N TYR A 493 17.25 -6.23 -3.91
CA TYR A 493 15.81 -6.33 -4.11
C TYR A 493 15.31 -7.65 -3.54
N TYR A 494 14.48 -7.61 -2.53
CA TYR A 494 13.79 -8.77 -2.00
C TYR A 494 12.41 -8.91 -2.67
N LEU A 495 12.21 -10.04 -3.34
CA LEU A 495 11.02 -10.37 -4.12
C LEU A 495 10.34 -11.53 -3.43
N GLN A 496 9.25 -11.28 -2.70
CA GLN A 496 8.53 -12.35 -1.99
C GLN A 496 7.23 -12.71 -2.69
N ALA A 497 6.94 -13.99 -2.79
CA ALA A 497 5.74 -14.51 -3.42
C ALA A 497 5.24 -15.75 -2.68
N GLY A 498 3.93 -15.90 -2.55
CA GLY A 498 3.28 -17.04 -1.92
C GLY A 498 2.25 -17.70 -2.81
N ALA A 499 1.94 -18.94 -2.47
CA ALA A 499 0.90 -19.75 -3.07
C ALA A 499 -0.09 -20.24 -1.99
N GLY A 500 -1.36 -20.28 -2.35
CA GLY A 500 -2.45 -20.72 -1.47
C GLY A 500 -2.59 -22.25 -1.49
N ILE A 501 -2.07 -22.90 -0.47
CA ILE A 501 -2.06 -24.37 -0.37
C ILE A 501 -3.41 -24.87 0.15
N VAL A 502 -4.01 -25.78 -0.59
CA VAL A 502 -5.23 -26.52 -0.25
C VAL A 502 -4.98 -28.04 -0.34
N ALA A 503 -5.94 -28.85 0.04
CA ALA A 503 -5.78 -30.31 0.14
C ALA A 503 -5.30 -30.99 -1.15
N ASP A 504 -5.73 -30.49 -2.31
CA ASP A 504 -5.40 -31.02 -3.64
C ASP A 504 -4.21 -30.32 -4.32
N SER A 505 -3.56 -29.35 -3.68
CA SER A 505 -2.39 -28.64 -4.22
C SER A 505 -1.26 -29.60 -4.62
N ASP A 506 -0.65 -29.37 -5.78
CA ASP A 506 0.56 -30.06 -6.22
C ASP A 506 1.80 -29.27 -5.82
N PRO A 507 2.75 -29.86 -5.05
CA PRO A 507 3.90 -29.13 -4.54
C PRO A 507 4.77 -28.48 -5.62
N ASP A 508 5.00 -29.17 -6.76
CA ASP A 508 5.81 -28.64 -7.84
C ASP A 508 5.09 -27.49 -8.58
N ALA A 509 3.77 -27.59 -8.77
CA ALA A 509 2.96 -26.52 -9.36
C ALA A 509 2.99 -25.25 -8.48
N GLU A 510 2.81 -25.40 -7.15
CA GLU A 510 2.83 -24.27 -6.21
C GLU A 510 4.23 -23.62 -6.15
N PHE A 511 5.30 -24.41 -6.21
CA PHE A 511 6.65 -23.87 -6.32
C PHE A 511 6.81 -23.03 -7.60
N VAL A 512 6.40 -23.56 -8.74
CA VAL A 512 6.48 -22.83 -10.03
C VAL A 512 5.65 -21.55 -10.00
N GLU A 513 4.48 -21.56 -9.35
CA GLU A 513 3.63 -20.36 -9.20
C GLU A 513 4.38 -19.25 -8.45
N THR A 514 5.03 -19.56 -7.32
CA THR A 514 5.79 -18.55 -6.56
C THR A 514 6.97 -18.00 -7.35
N VAL A 515 7.68 -18.85 -8.08
CA VAL A 515 8.78 -18.44 -8.97
C VAL A 515 8.27 -17.48 -10.05
N ASN A 516 7.18 -17.83 -10.74
CA ASN A 516 6.60 -17.00 -11.81
C ASN A 516 6.14 -15.63 -11.29
N LYS A 517 5.53 -15.58 -10.09
CA LYS A 517 5.13 -14.33 -9.44
C LYS A 517 6.33 -13.43 -9.13
N ALA A 518 7.45 -14.00 -8.69
CA ALA A 518 8.67 -13.26 -8.41
C ALA A 518 9.40 -12.83 -9.69
N MET A 519 9.42 -13.68 -10.72
CA MET A 519 10.02 -13.36 -12.03
C MET A 519 9.37 -12.15 -12.71
N ALA A 520 8.06 -11.98 -12.54
CA ALA A 520 7.35 -10.80 -13.07
C ALA A 520 7.89 -9.48 -12.49
N LEU A 521 8.34 -9.48 -11.23
CA LEU A 521 9.03 -8.35 -10.63
C LEU A 521 10.48 -8.24 -11.09
N GLY A 522 11.18 -9.37 -11.22
CA GLY A 522 12.56 -9.43 -11.72
C GLY A 522 12.70 -8.81 -13.11
N ARG A 523 11.71 -9.00 -13.98
CA ARG A 523 11.69 -8.38 -15.31
C ARG A 523 11.73 -6.84 -15.26
N ALA A 524 11.11 -6.22 -14.25
CA ALA A 524 11.19 -4.76 -14.09
C ALA A 524 12.61 -4.29 -13.73
N ILE A 525 13.37 -5.09 -12.99
CA ILE A 525 14.78 -4.81 -12.70
C ILE A 525 15.60 -4.93 -13.98
N ASP A 526 15.42 -6.02 -14.75
CA ASP A 526 16.11 -6.21 -16.04
C ASP A 526 15.84 -5.04 -16.98
N LEU A 527 14.57 -4.62 -17.13
CA LEU A 527 14.20 -3.50 -17.98
C LEU A 527 14.82 -2.17 -17.49
N ALA A 528 14.92 -1.97 -16.18
CA ALA A 528 15.56 -0.77 -15.64
C ALA A 528 17.07 -0.75 -15.94
N GLU A 529 17.74 -1.90 -15.89
CA GLU A 529 19.16 -2.04 -16.27
C GLU A 529 19.40 -1.79 -17.77
N GLU A 530 18.42 -2.14 -18.61
CA GLU A 530 18.48 -1.91 -20.06
C GLU A 530 18.18 -0.45 -20.44
N ALA A 531 17.27 0.22 -19.71
CA ALA A 531 16.69 1.50 -20.10
C ALA A 531 17.33 2.73 -19.46
N PHE A 532 17.91 2.58 -18.25
CA PHE A 532 18.34 3.70 -17.42
C PHE A 532 19.76 3.53 -16.90
#